data_9a81f955a9e399a1e0ae3dab99b7695d
#
_entry.id   9a81f955a9e399a1e0ae3dab99b7695d
#
_cell.length_a   1.000
_cell.length_b   1.000
_cell.length_c   1.000
_cell.angle_alpha   90.00
_cell.angle_beta   90.00
_cell.angle_gamma   90.00
#
_symmetry.space_group_name_H-M   'P 1'
#
loop_
_entity.id
_entity.type
_entity.pdbx_description
1 polymer ?
#
loop_
_entity_poly.entity_id
_entity_poly.type
_entity_poly.pdbx_seq_one_letter_code
_entity_poly.pdbx_strand_id
1 'polypeptide(L)'
;MKRALTKNWGLKLLAFVFSVLLWIIVMNIEDPVDERTFSGIQVTVTHPEIVTNPGNTYQILDDSRTISVTVKAKRSILNKIKTDDIRATADMKNLDVRTRSLIPIDISIPSYAGRFEATANPINLRVSIELGKSETFPITATSSGTPRDGYQVGELKANPEKIKISGPESVIDSIDKVVALVDVSGQSKDEEKEAELILYDNNGKIIDSTQIENNLGDEGLKVKITMLQTKSIPVEFDTSLIGTASGYHFSGISIQPESIQIVGTEEQLETVDSIEIPAEELAEDGLDQTIEKTVDIANYLPRSEERRVGRECRSRWSPY
;
A
#
# COMPACT_ATOMS: atom_id res chain seq x y z
N MET A 1 55.35 -56.30 -35.67
CA MET A 1 54.15 -55.52 -35.23
C MET A 1 53.71 -54.42 -36.19
N LYS A 2 54.51 -53.77 -36.99
CA LYS A 2 54.13 -52.64 -37.89
C LYS A 2 53.15 -53.03 -39.03
N ARG A 3 53.17 -54.27 -39.55
CA ARG A 3 52.30 -54.72 -40.67
C ARG A 3 50.82 -54.96 -40.26
N ALA A 4 50.49 -55.16 -38.94
CA ALA A 4 49.16 -55.33 -38.46
C ALA A 4 48.40 -53.98 -38.28
N LEU A 5 49.11 -52.89 -38.08
CA LEU A 5 48.55 -51.56 -37.93
C LEU A 5 48.11 -50.97 -39.25
N THR A 6 48.80 -51.27 -40.38
CA THR A 6 48.51 -50.71 -41.73
C THR A 6 47.51 -51.56 -42.52
N LYS A 7 47.21 -52.81 -42.09
CA LYS A 7 46.24 -53.67 -42.78
C LYS A 7 44.83 -53.14 -42.47
N ASN A 8 44.04 -52.87 -43.52
CA ASN A 8 42.69 -52.33 -43.47
C ASN A 8 42.58 -50.92 -42.82
N TRP A 9 43.55 -50.05 -43.12
CA TRP A 9 43.57 -48.70 -42.55
C TRP A 9 42.29 -47.90 -42.90
N GLY A 10 41.71 -48.08 -44.09
CA GLY A 10 40.44 -47.48 -44.47
C GLY A 10 39.26 -47.91 -43.57
N LEU A 11 39.20 -49.19 -43.20
CA LEU A 11 38.16 -49.64 -42.26
C LEU A 11 38.36 -49.08 -40.84
N LYS A 12 39.61 -48.88 -40.41
CA LYS A 12 39.91 -48.25 -39.11
C LYS A 12 39.56 -46.78 -39.10
N LEU A 13 39.84 -46.07 -40.20
CA LEU A 13 39.43 -44.68 -40.38
C LEU A 13 37.91 -44.56 -40.39
N LEU A 14 37.23 -45.43 -41.12
CA LEU A 14 35.76 -45.48 -41.13
C LEU A 14 35.16 -45.72 -39.76
N ALA A 15 35.70 -46.70 -39.01
CA ALA A 15 35.29 -46.99 -37.66
C ALA A 15 35.51 -45.82 -36.70
N PHE A 16 36.64 -45.08 -36.85
CA PHE A 16 36.90 -43.87 -36.08
C PHE A 16 35.91 -42.77 -36.40
N VAL A 17 35.62 -42.52 -37.68
CA VAL A 17 34.62 -41.53 -38.11
C VAL A 17 33.24 -41.89 -37.56
N PHE A 18 32.83 -43.16 -37.66
CA PHE A 18 31.55 -43.62 -37.06
C PHE A 18 31.52 -43.50 -35.53
N SER A 19 32.62 -43.77 -34.83
CA SER A 19 32.71 -43.57 -33.39
C SER A 19 32.59 -42.10 -33.00
N VAL A 20 33.20 -41.18 -33.74
CA VAL A 20 33.06 -39.73 -33.54
C VAL A 20 31.64 -39.26 -33.84
N LEU A 21 31.02 -39.75 -34.92
CA LEU A 21 29.63 -39.44 -35.24
C LEU A 21 28.67 -39.92 -34.16
N LEU A 22 28.83 -41.17 -33.69
CA LEU A 22 28.04 -41.73 -32.59
C LEU A 22 28.25 -40.92 -31.32
N TRP A 23 29.48 -40.52 -31.00
CA TRP A 23 29.76 -39.70 -29.83
C TRP A 23 29.07 -38.33 -29.90
N ILE A 24 29.10 -37.66 -31.08
CA ILE A 24 28.41 -36.40 -31.31
C ILE A 24 26.87 -36.58 -31.13
N ILE A 25 26.32 -37.67 -31.67
CA ILE A 25 24.88 -37.97 -31.56
C ILE A 25 24.51 -38.19 -30.08
N VAL A 26 25.28 -39.03 -29.35
CA VAL A 26 25.02 -39.30 -27.93
C VAL A 26 25.13 -38.04 -27.09
N MET A 27 26.16 -37.22 -27.31
CA MET A 27 26.34 -35.94 -26.63
C MET A 27 25.15 -34.98 -26.87
N ASN A 28 24.62 -34.98 -28.10
CA ASN A 28 23.45 -34.13 -28.42
C ASN A 28 22.14 -34.66 -27.81
N ILE A 29 22.04 -35.95 -27.57
CA ILE A 29 20.88 -36.60 -26.89
C ILE A 29 20.96 -36.38 -25.38
N GLU A 30 22.15 -36.39 -24.77
CA GLU A 30 22.33 -36.22 -23.31
C GLU A 30 22.05 -34.80 -22.82
N ASP A 31 22.30 -33.75 -23.63
CA ASP A 31 22.06 -32.35 -23.25
C ASP A 31 21.32 -31.58 -24.36
N PRO A 32 20.03 -31.93 -24.60
CA PRO A 32 19.24 -31.29 -25.65
C PRO A 32 18.97 -29.83 -25.34
N VAL A 33 18.76 -29.06 -26.40
CA VAL A 33 18.23 -27.69 -26.30
C VAL A 33 16.76 -27.76 -25.89
N ASP A 34 16.39 -27.00 -24.90
CA ASP A 34 15.05 -26.92 -24.32
C ASP A 34 14.67 -25.45 -24.11
N GLU A 35 13.40 -25.19 -23.84
CA GLU A 35 12.89 -23.83 -23.60
C GLU A 35 12.25 -23.75 -22.23
N ARG A 36 12.45 -22.60 -21.54
CA ARG A 36 11.79 -22.30 -20.27
C ARG A 36 11.38 -20.83 -20.23
N THR A 37 10.15 -20.58 -19.77
CA THR A 37 9.64 -19.23 -19.56
C THR A 37 9.79 -18.82 -18.11
N PHE A 38 10.35 -17.63 -17.89
CA PHE A 38 10.49 -16.96 -16.61
C PHE A 38 9.58 -15.75 -16.61
N SER A 39 8.76 -15.59 -15.58
CA SER A 39 7.79 -14.50 -15.45
C SER A 39 8.20 -13.55 -14.31
N GLY A 40 7.64 -12.33 -14.32
CA GLY A 40 7.89 -11.35 -13.25
C GLY A 40 9.23 -10.62 -13.39
N ILE A 41 9.81 -10.57 -14.61
CA ILE A 41 11.08 -9.88 -14.85
C ILE A 41 10.80 -8.40 -15.09
N GLN A 42 11.40 -7.53 -14.28
CA GLN A 42 11.26 -6.08 -14.42
C GLN A 42 12.17 -5.55 -15.53
N VAL A 43 11.63 -4.66 -16.37
CA VAL A 43 12.37 -3.97 -17.42
C VAL A 43 12.98 -2.69 -16.86
N THR A 44 14.29 -2.56 -16.98
CA THR A 44 15.02 -1.34 -16.62
C THR A 44 15.17 -0.43 -17.84
N VAL A 45 14.71 0.81 -17.73
CA VAL A 45 14.91 1.81 -18.80
C VAL A 45 16.29 2.43 -18.64
N THR A 46 17.04 2.51 -19.75
CA THR A 46 18.35 3.15 -19.80
C THR A 46 18.33 4.39 -20.71
N HIS A 47 19.20 5.37 -20.44
CA HIS A 47 19.32 6.65 -21.13
C HIS A 47 18.02 7.48 -21.18
N PRO A 48 17.28 7.61 -20.04
CA PRO A 48 16.05 8.40 -20.01
C PRO A 48 16.28 9.88 -20.31
N GLU A 49 17.51 10.38 -20.13
CA GLU A 49 17.91 11.78 -20.38
C GLU A 49 17.69 12.22 -21.84
N ILE A 50 17.61 11.29 -22.79
CA ILE A 50 17.30 11.61 -24.19
C ILE A 50 15.93 12.24 -24.34
N VAL A 51 14.99 11.82 -23.50
CA VAL A 51 13.61 12.34 -23.46
C VAL A 51 13.48 13.45 -22.42
N THR A 52 14.09 13.31 -21.25
CA THR A 52 13.88 14.24 -20.12
C THR A 52 14.62 15.56 -20.27
N ASN A 53 15.80 15.59 -20.89
CA ASN A 53 16.57 16.84 -21.09
C ASN A 53 15.83 17.93 -21.89
N PRO A 54 14.96 17.64 -22.88
CA PRO A 54 14.11 18.65 -23.51
C PRO A 54 12.92 19.13 -22.68
N GLY A 55 12.80 18.71 -21.41
CA GLY A 55 11.66 19.06 -20.54
C GLY A 55 10.45 18.15 -20.71
N ASN A 56 10.62 17.06 -21.43
CA ASN A 56 9.62 15.99 -21.51
C ASN A 56 9.86 14.96 -20.40
N THR A 57 8.87 14.13 -20.23
CA THR A 57 8.94 12.92 -19.39
C THR A 57 8.28 11.77 -20.14
N TYR A 58 8.37 10.56 -19.61
CA TYR A 58 7.75 9.41 -20.24
C TYR A 58 6.95 8.59 -19.23
N GLN A 59 5.87 8.00 -19.71
CA GLN A 59 5.06 7.04 -18.98
C GLN A 59 5.19 5.67 -19.64
N ILE A 60 5.33 4.61 -18.83
CA ILE A 60 5.27 3.22 -19.30
C ILE A 60 3.80 2.80 -19.31
N LEU A 61 3.35 2.31 -20.48
CA LEU A 61 1.97 1.91 -20.71
C LEU A 61 1.78 0.40 -20.57
N ASP A 62 0.52 -0.02 -20.35
CA ASP A 62 0.05 -1.43 -20.43
C ASP A 62 0.80 -2.39 -19.49
N ASP A 63 1.19 -1.96 -18.29
CA ASP A 63 1.96 -2.75 -17.32
C ASP A 63 3.19 -3.46 -17.92
N SER A 64 3.68 -2.96 -19.08
CA SER A 64 4.81 -3.55 -19.80
C SER A 64 6.16 -3.45 -19.08
N ARG A 65 6.14 -2.88 -17.86
CA ARG A 65 7.31 -2.87 -16.96
C ARG A 65 7.68 -4.25 -16.46
N THR A 66 6.71 -5.16 -16.33
CA THR A 66 6.91 -6.55 -15.90
C THR A 66 6.60 -7.48 -17.04
N ILE A 67 7.59 -8.30 -17.45
CA ILE A 67 7.51 -9.14 -18.62
C ILE A 67 7.76 -10.60 -18.29
N SER A 68 7.42 -11.46 -19.27
CA SER A 68 7.87 -12.84 -19.29
C SER A 68 8.97 -13.02 -20.35
N VAL A 69 9.99 -13.80 -20.03
CA VAL A 69 11.10 -14.10 -20.93
C VAL A 69 11.18 -15.59 -21.18
N THR A 70 11.12 -15.99 -22.44
CA THR A 70 11.37 -17.37 -22.84
C THR A 70 12.83 -17.52 -23.22
N VAL A 71 13.54 -18.35 -22.47
CA VAL A 71 14.96 -18.65 -22.69
C VAL A 71 15.09 -20.04 -23.30
N LYS A 72 15.82 -20.13 -24.41
CA LYS A 72 16.16 -21.34 -25.12
C LYS A 72 17.66 -21.61 -24.98
N ALA A 73 18.01 -22.72 -24.35
CA ALA A 73 19.39 -23.11 -24.13
C ALA A 73 19.49 -24.62 -23.88
N LYS A 74 20.72 -25.13 -23.76
CA LYS A 74 20.95 -26.51 -23.31
C LYS A 74 20.33 -26.73 -21.93
N ARG A 75 19.73 -27.90 -21.71
CA ARG A 75 19.05 -28.24 -20.43
C ARG A 75 19.94 -28.06 -19.21
N SER A 76 21.22 -28.38 -19.31
CA SER A 76 22.20 -28.19 -18.24
C SER A 76 22.38 -26.71 -17.84
N ILE A 77 22.21 -25.78 -18.78
CA ILE A 77 22.25 -24.34 -18.57
C ILE A 77 20.93 -23.86 -17.99
N LEU A 78 19.78 -24.23 -18.61
CA LEU A 78 18.44 -23.82 -18.17
C LEU A 78 18.16 -24.16 -16.70
N ASN A 79 18.68 -25.32 -16.23
CA ASN A 79 18.51 -25.74 -14.84
C ASN A 79 19.27 -24.87 -13.82
N LYS A 80 20.24 -24.10 -14.27
CA LYS A 80 21.06 -23.22 -13.43
C LYS A 80 20.59 -21.77 -13.46
N ILE A 81 19.85 -21.36 -14.49
CA ILE A 81 19.35 -20.00 -14.63
C ILE A 81 18.21 -19.78 -13.63
N LYS A 82 18.32 -18.71 -12.86
CA LYS A 82 17.27 -18.19 -11.97
C LYS A 82 16.70 -16.91 -12.55
N THR A 83 15.51 -16.52 -12.09
CA THR A 83 14.84 -15.28 -12.51
C THR A 83 15.74 -14.06 -12.30
N ASP A 84 16.46 -14.01 -11.18
CA ASP A 84 17.35 -12.90 -10.80
C ASP A 84 18.62 -12.78 -11.68
N ASP A 85 18.94 -13.82 -12.43
CA ASP A 85 20.08 -13.79 -13.37
C ASP A 85 19.72 -13.10 -14.70
N ILE A 86 18.41 -12.94 -14.97
CA ILE A 86 17.89 -12.38 -16.22
C ILE A 86 17.72 -10.88 -16.06
N ARG A 87 18.38 -10.13 -16.92
CA ARG A 87 18.26 -8.67 -16.98
C ARG A 87 17.55 -8.27 -18.26
N ALA A 88 16.43 -7.56 -18.13
CA ALA A 88 15.70 -6.97 -19.23
C ALA A 88 15.96 -5.46 -19.24
N THR A 89 16.42 -4.93 -20.36
CA THR A 89 16.72 -3.50 -20.51
C THR A 89 16.04 -2.94 -21.74
N ALA A 90 15.50 -1.72 -21.62
CA ALA A 90 14.93 -0.95 -22.73
C ALA A 90 15.71 0.36 -22.85
N ASP A 91 16.47 0.52 -23.94
CA ASP A 91 17.32 1.71 -24.15
C ASP A 91 16.54 2.76 -24.94
N MET A 92 16.38 3.96 -24.35
CA MET A 92 15.72 5.11 -24.99
C MET A 92 16.39 5.55 -26.30
N LYS A 93 17.67 5.21 -26.53
CA LYS A 93 18.34 5.42 -27.82
C LYS A 93 17.68 4.66 -28.95
N ASN A 94 17.09 3.51 -28.65
CA ASN A 94 16.42 2.63 -29.60
C ASN A 94 14.93 2.91 -29.75
N LEU A 95 14.45 4.04 -29.20
CA LEU A 95 13.06 4.48 -29.36
C LEU A 95 12.69 4.58 -30.85
N ASP A 96 11.63 3.91 -31.25
CA ASP A 96 11.17 3.95 -32.63
C ASP A 96 10.79 5.39 -33.05
N VAL A 97 11.53 5.92 -34.01
CA VAL A 97 11.39 7.30 -34.50
C VAL A 97 10.01 7.56 -35.13
N ARG A 98 9.33 6.52 -35.63
CA ARG A 98 8.04 6.65 -36.31
C ARG A 98 6.88 6.73 -35.32
N THR A 99 6.89 5.81 -34.36
CA THR A 99 5.79 5.69 -33.37
C THR A 99 6.05 6.53 -32.13
N ARG A 100 7.30 6.81 -31.79
CA ARG A 100 7.76 7.45 -30.54
C ARG A 100 7.15 6.81 -29.28
N SER A 101 6.82 5.53 -29.36
CA SER A 101 6.09 4.82 -28.31
C SER A 101 6.57 3.42 -28.03
N LEU A 102 7.51 2.89 -28.82
CA LEU A 102 8.01 1.53 -28.68
C LEU A 102 9.52 1.51 -28.51
N ILE A 103 9.99 0.78 -27.50
CA ILE A 103 11.42 0.57 -27.24
C ILE A 103 11.65 -0.94 -27.21
N PRO A 104 12.54 -1.50 -28.05
CA PRO A 104 12.90 -2.91 -27.99
C PRO A 104 13.44 -3.29 -26.62
N ILE A 105 13.05 -4.46 -26.12
CA ILE A 105 13.54 -5.00 -24.85
C ILE A 105 14.68 -5.97 -25.15
N ASP A 106 15.87 -5.63 -24.69
CA ASP A 106 17.06 -6.46 -24.77
C ASP A 106 17.20 -7.33 -23.51
N ILE A 107 17.41 -8.64 -23.74
CA ILE A 107 17.59 -9.61 -22.67
C ILE A 107 19.04 -10.01 -22.56
N SER A 108 19.59 -9.93 -21.36
CA SER A 108 20.94 -10.38 -21.06
C SER A 108 20.97 -11.28 -19.83
N ILE A 109 21.80 -12.33 -19.93
CA ILE A 109 22.13 -13.23 -18.81
C ILE A 109 23.66 -13.27 -18.76
N PRO A 110 24.31 -12.39 -17.97
CA PRO A 110 25.77 -12.19 -18.03
C PRO A 110 26.58 -13.47 -17.82
N SER A 111 26.13 -14.35 -16.91
CA SER A 111 26.79 -15.61 -16.59
C SER A 111 26.79 -16.62 -17.74
N TYR A 112 25.95 -16.44 -18.75
CA TYR A 112 25.72 -17.39 -19.85
C TYR A 112 25.78 -16.72 -21.23
N ALA A 113 26.46 -15.59 -21.34
CA ALA A 113 26.58 -14.84 -22.62
C ALA A 113 26.97 -15.74 -23.79
N GLY A 114 26.23 -15.64 -24.91
CA GLY A 114 26.47 -16.42 -26.13
C GLY A 114 26.08 -17.90 -26.07
N ARG A 115 25.42 -18.36 -24.97
CA ARG A 115 25.02 -19.77 -24.80
C ARG A 115 23.51 -19.96 -24.73
N PHE A 116 22.72 -18.92 -24.96
CA PHE A 116 21.27 -18.93 -24.93
C PHE A 116 20.71 -18.03 -26.01
N GLU A 117 19.47 -18.27 -26.38
CA GLU A 117 18.58 -17.36 -27.10
C GLU A 117 17.46 -16.97 -26.15
N ALA A 118 17.05 -15.70 -26.12
CA ALA A 118 15.96 -15.26 -25.28
C ALA A 118 15.03 -14.34 -26.04
N THR A 119 13.73 -14.47 -25.74
CA THR A 119 12.67 -13.64 -26.33
C THR A 119 11.79 -13.08 -25.20
N ALA A 120 11.66 -11.75 -25.19
CA ALA A 120 10.77 -11.06 -24.28
C ALA A 120 9.32 -11.13 -24.75
N ASN A 121 8.38 -11.19 -23.83
CA ASN A 121 6.96 -11.06 -24.11
C ASN A 121 6.31 -10.10 -23.09
N PRO A 122 5.91 -8.87 -23.50
CA PRO A 122 6.03 -8.30 -24.86
C PRO A 122 7.47 -8.04 -25.30
N ILE A 123 7.71 -8.00 -26.62
CA ILE A 123 9.04 -7.77 -27.20
C ILE A 123 9.48 -6.30 -27.04
N ASN A 124 8.53 -5.38 -26.98
CA ASN A 124 8.77 -3.95 -26.89
C ASN A 124 8.15 -3.40 -25.61
N LEU A 125 8.85 -2.50 -24.94
CA LEU A 125 8.29 -1.63 -23.91
C LEU A 125 7.48 -0.53 -24.59
N ARG A 126 6.25 -0.32 -24.15
CA ARG A 126 5.38 0.76 -24.63
C ARG A 126 5.53 1.97 -23.73
N VAL A 127 5.82 3.12 -24.34
CA VAL A 127 5.96 4.39 -23.63
C VAL A 127 5.09 5.47 -24.27
N SER A 128 4.58 6.40 -23.47
CA SER A 128 4.06 7.69 -23.90
C SER A 128 5.05 8.77 -23.50
N ILE A 129 5.38 9.66 -24.43
CA ILE A 129 6.23 10.82 -24.14
C ILE A 129 5.34 12.03 -24.02
N GLU A 130 5.41 12.71 -22.88
CA GLU A 130 4.59 13.85 -22.53
C GLU A 130 5.43 15.00 -21.99
N LEU A 131 4.84 16.18 -21.87
CA LEU A 131 5.46 17.28 -21.17
C LEU A 131 5.58 16.95 -19.68
N GLY A 132 6.71 17.33 -19.10
CA GLY A 132 6.90 17.24 -17.66
C GLY A 132 6.12 18.34 -16.96
N LYS A 133 5.31 17.98 -15.96
CA LYS A 133 4.58 18.89 -15.07
C LYS A 133 5.07 18.73 -13.64
N SER A 134 5.05 19.83 -12.90
CA SER A 134 5.39 19.84 -11.48
C SER A 134 4.33 20.63 -10.72
N GLU A 135 3.73 20.03 -9.71
CA GLU A 135 2.66 20.60 -8.93
C GLU A 135 2.83 20.31 -7.43
N THR A 136 2.27 21.17 -6.57
CA THR A 136 2.35 21.02 -5.11
C THR A 136 0.99 20.63 -4.56
N PHE A 137 0.97 19.49 -3.88
CA PHE A 137 -0.24 18.91 -3.29
C PHE A 137 -0.20 18.99 -1.75
N PRO A 138 -1.34 19.22 -1.09
CA PRO A 138 -1.47 19.04 0.34
C PRO A 138 -1.44 17.55 0.68
N ILE A 139 -0.84 17.19 1.82
CA ILE A 139 -0.79 15.82 2.31
C ILE A 139 -1.86 15.64 3.39
N THR A 140 -2.70 14.63 3.25
CA THR A 140 -3.68 14.23 4.26
C THR A 140 -3.14 13.04 5.05
N ALA A 141 -2.92 13.20 6.34
CA ALA A 141 -2.51 12.09 7.19
C ALA A 141 -3.70 11.16 7.50
N THR A 142 -3.46 9.86 7.45
CA THR A 142 -4.43 8.80 7.75
C THR A 142 -3.74 7.67 8.49
N SER A 143 -4.43 7.04 9.44
CA SER A 143 -3.90 5.91 10.20
C SER A 143 -4.43 4.58 9.68
N SER A 144 -3.62 3.53 9.86
CA SER A 144 -3.99 2.12 9.73
C SER A 144 -3.72 1.38 11.05
N GLY A 145 -4.35 0.23 11.22
CA GLY A 145 -4.21 -0.57 12.44
C GLY A 145 -5.11 -0.09 13.58
N THR A 146 -4.96 -0.73 14.75
CA THR A 146 -5.77 -0.46 15.95
C THR A 146 -4.85 -0.02 17.08
N PRO A 147 -5.08 1.14 17.69
CA PRO A 147 -4.37 1.58 18.89
C PRO A 147 -4.50 0.57 20.03
N ARG A 148 -3.70 0.75 21.07
CA ARG A 148 -3.82 -0.02 22.30
C ARG A 148 -5.18 0.20 22.94
N ASP A 149 -5.72 -0.84 23.59
CA ASP A 149 -6.99 -0.76 24.34
C ASP A 149 -6.95 0.41 25.33
N GLY A 150 -8.03 1.19 25.36
CA GLY A 150 -8.13 2.39 26.17
C GLY A 150 -7.57 3.66 25.52
N TYR A 151 -7.17 3.58 24.24
CA TYR A 151 -6.65 4.71 23.47
C TYR A 151 -7.35 4.86 22.13
N GLN A 152 -7.41 6.09 21.63
CA GLN A 152 -7.89 6.44 20.29
C GLN A 152 -6.92 7.40 19.62
N VAL A 153 -6.89 7.37 18.28
CA VAL A 153 -6.14 8.35 17.50
C VAL A 153 -6.86 9.70 17.58
N GLY A 154 -6.14 10.70 18.05
CA GLY A 154 -6.60 12.08 18.05
C GLY A 154 -6.24 12.79 16.74
N GLU A 155 -5.34 13.77 16.81
CA GLU A 155 -4.87 14.52 15.65
C GLU A 155 -3.73 13.79 14.94
N LEU A 156 -3.78 13.77 13.61
CA LEU A 156 -2.71 13.29 12.73
C LEU A 156 -2.21 14.47 11.90
N LYS A 157 -0.92 14.76 11.97
CA LYS A 157 -0.31 15.88 11.27
C LYS A 157 0.87 15.43 10.43
N ALA A 158 0.76 15.56 9.11
CA ALA A 158 1.85 15.22 8.20
C ALA A 158 2.98 16.25 8.27
N ASN A 159 4.21 15.80 8.20
CA ASN A 159 5.41 16.60 8.11
C ASN A 159 6.31 16.08 6.97
N PRO A 160 6.43 16.83 5.87
CA PRO A 160 5.83 18.13 5.56
C PRO A 160 4.31 18.06 5.28
N GLU A 161 3.61 19.18 5.43
CA GLU A 161 2.16 19.29 5.14
C GLU A 161 1.84 19.34 3.64
N LYS A 162 2.84 19.62 2.81
CA LYS A 162 2.72 19.73 1.35
C LYS A 162 3.91 19.06 0.69
N ILE A 163 3.67 18.49 -0.47
CA ILE A 163 4.69 17.82 -1.28
C ILE A 163 4.65 18.35 -2.71
N LYS A 164 5.82 18.59 -3.28
CA LYS A 164 5.97 18.90 -4.71
C LYS A 164 6.23 17.59 -5.45
N ILE A 165 5.37 17.31 -6.44
CA ILE A 165 5.45 16.11 -7.28
C ILE A 165 5.71 16.54 -8.71
N SER A 166 6.60 15.85 -9.39
CA SER A 166 6.97 16.08 -10.79
C SER A 166 6.84 14.78 -11.57
N GLY A 167 6.35 14.85 -12.79
CA GLY A 167 6.14 13.66 -13.64
C GLY A 167 5.42 14.01 -14.94
N PRO A 168 4.90 12.98 -15.66
CA PRO A 168 4.08 13.17 -16.85
C PRO A 168 2.84 14.03 -16.55
N GLU A 169 2.52 14.96 -17.42
CA GLU A 169 1.37 15.86 -17.23
C GLU A 169 0.08 15.08 -16.99
N SER A 170 -0.17 14.02 -17.76
CA SER A 170 -1.36 13.17 -17.59
C SER A 170 -1.42 12.49 -16.22
N VAL A 171 -0.27 12.11 -15.64
CA VAL A 171 -0.21 11.50 -14.30
C VAL A 171 -0.45 12.56 -13.24
N ILE A 172 0.24 13.71 -13.34
CA ILE A 172 0.09 14.82 -12.38
C ILE A 172 -1.35 15.32 -12.35
N ASP A 173 -1.98 15.48 -13.53
CA ASP A 173 -3.38 15.94 -13.64
C ASP A 173 -4.41 14.92 -13.14
N SER A 174 -4.02 13.65 -13.05
CA SER A 174 -4.87 12.59 -12.51
C SER A 174 -4.86 12.51 -10.98
N ILE A 175 -3.89 13.15 -10.30
CA ILE A 175 -3.77 13.11 -8.84
C ILE A 175 -4.91 13.91 -8.21
N ASP A 176 -5.78 13.22 -7.47
CA ASP A 176 -6.85 13.82 -6.68
C ASP A 176 -6.44 14.01 -5.23
N LYS A 177 -5.77 13.01 -4.66
CA LYS A 177 -5.45 12.98 -3.23
C LYS A 177 -4.08 12.40 -2.94
N VAL A 178 -3.35 13.09 -2.04
CA VAL A 178 -2.06 12.62 -1.50
C VAL A 178 -2.23 12.27 -0.04
N VAL A 179 -1.90 11.05 0.33
CA VAL A 179 -2.11 10.49 1.67
C VAL A 179 -0.80 10.06 2.29
N ALA A 180 -0.60 10.43 3.56
CA ALA A 180 0.42 9.88 4.44
C ALA A 180 -0.24 8.80 5.31
N LEU A 181 0.03 7.53 5.03
CA LEU A 181 -0.49 6.40 5.81
C LEU A 181 0.51 6.00 6.89
N VAL A 182 0.07 6.03 8.16
CA VAL A 182 0.88 5.65 9.31
C VAL A 182 0.25 4.50 10.09
N ASP A 183 1.04 3.53 10.51
CA ASP A 183 0.58 2.42 11.36
C ASP A 183 0.57 2.82 12.83
N VAL A 184 -0.62 2.77 13.45
CA VAL A 184 -0.86 3.08 14.87
C VAL A 184 -1.09 1.84 15.72
N SER A 185 -0.83 0.64 15.21
CA SER A 185 -1.05 -0.62 15.91
C SER A 185 -0.34 -0.66 17.27
N GLY A 186 -1.11 -0.85 18.35
CA GLY A 186 -0.61 -0.90 19.73
C GLY A 186 -0.12 0.43 20.29
N GLN A 187 -0.32 1.56 19.60
CA GLN A 187 0.10 2.90 19.99
C GLN A 187 -0.70 3.36 21.22
N SER A 188 -0.01 4.01 22.17
CA SER A 188 -0.61 4.54 23.40
C SER A 188 -0.03 5.89 23.83
N LYS A 189 0.95 6.44 23.09
CA LYS A 189 1.60 7.70 23.37
C LYS A 189 1.74 8.53 22.12
N ASP A 190 1.85 9.83 22.28
CA ASP A 190 2.20 10.75 21.21
C ASP A 190 3.56 10.39 20.64
N GLU A 191 3.65 10.29 19.32
CA GLU A 191 4.89 9.94 18.64
C GLU A 191 4.89 10.50 17.21
N GLU A 192 6.07 10.69 16.66
CA GLU A 192 6.28 10.98 15.25
C GLU A 192 6.84 9.71 14.58
N LYS A 193 6.12 9.20 13.57
CA LYS A 193 6.50 7.98 12.83
C LYS A 193 6.65 8.25 11.35
N GLU A 194 7.48 7.43 10.71
CA GLU A 194 7.54 7.36 9.25
C GLU A 194 6.20 6.90 8.69
N ALA A 195 5.79 7.51 7.58
CA ALA A 195 4.53 7.23 6.91
C ALA A 195 4.77 6.87 5.44
N GLU A 196 3.93 6.02 4.92
CA GLU A 196 3.90 5.65 3.51
C GLU A 196 3.16 6.73 2.71
N LEU A 197 3.80 7.20 1.61
CA LEU A 197 3.17 8.12 0.67
C LEU A 197 2.31 7.35 -0.32
N ILE A 198 1.01 7.60 -0.33
CA ILE A 198 0.07 6.99 -1.26
C ILE A 198 -0.63 8.08 -2.07
N LEU A 199 -0.65 7.91 -3.39
CA LEU A 199 -1.31 8.82 -4.32
C LEU A 199 -2.55 8.15 -4.88
N TYR A 200 -3.65 8.87 -4.91
CA TYR A 200 -4.92 8.39 -5.48
C TYR A 200 -5.33 9.25 -6.67
N ASP A 201 -5.85 8.59 -7.70
CA ASP A 201 -6.51 9.25 -8.82
C ASP A 201 -7.96 9.61 -8.50
N ASN A 202 -8.63 10.32 -9.42
CA ASN A 202 -10.03 10.75 -9.32
C ASN A 202 -11.03 9.58 -9.18
N ASN A 203 -10.61 8.34 -9.44
CA ASN A 203 -11.41 7.12 -9.27
C ASN A 203 -11.09 6.37 -7.97
N GLY A 204 -10.18 6.90 -7.14
CA GLY A 204 -9.72 6.26 -5.92
C GLY A 204 -8.73 5.11 -6.15
N LYS A 205 -8.16 4.96 -7.35
CA LYS A 205 -7.12 3.97 -7.64
C LYS A 205 -5.76 4.53 -7.26
N ILE A 206 -4.89 3.67 -6.73
CA ILE A 206 -3.51 4.03 -6.38
C ILE A 206 -2.70 4.25 -7.66
N ILE A 207 -2.01 5.39 -7.72
CA ILE A 207 -1.08 5.76 -8.79
C ILE A 207 0.28 5.15 -8.49
N ASP A 208 0.92 4.55 -9.50
CA ASP A 208 2.27 4.01 -9.39
C ASP A 208 3.28 5.16 -9.20
N SER A 209 3.89 5.23 -8.01
CA SER A 209 4.87 6.25 -7.64
C SER A 209 6.21 6.13 -8.38
N THR A 210 6.46 5.02 -9.10
CA THR A 210 7.74 4.78 -9.80
C THR A 210 7.94 5.68 -11.02
N GLN A 211 6.91 6.38 -11.47
CA GLN A 211 6.95 7.29 -12.63
C GLN A 211 6.99 8.76 -12.26
N ILE A 212 7.01 9.06 -10.98
CA ILE A 212 7.01 10.41 -10.45
C ILE A 212 8.21 10.63 -9.55
N GLU A 213 8.65 11.87 -9.48
CA GLU A 213 9.64 12.33 -8.53
C GLU A 213 8.98 13.24 -7.50
N ASN A 214 9.47 13.22 -6.27
CA ASN A 214 8.98 14.08 -5.21
C ASN A 214 10.15 14.73 -4.47
N ASN A 215 9.85 15.75 -3.65
CA ASN A 215 10.85 16.54 -2.93
C ASN A 215 11.01 16.15 -1.44
N LEU A 216 10.59 14.94 -1.04
CA LEU A 216 10.72 14.52 0.38
C LEU A 216 12.18 14.34 0.84
N GLY A 217 13.09 14.00 -0.10
CA GLY A 217 14.50 13.77 0.21
C GLY A 217 14.73 12.57 1.12
N ASP A 218 15.89 12.56 1.80
CA ASP A 218 16.32 11.45 2.67
C ASP A 218 15.57 11.40 4.02
N GLU A 219 14.95 12.50 4.43
CA GLU A 219 14.18 12.56 5.69
C GLU A 219 12.83 11.86 5.60
N GLY A 220 12.34 11.62 4.38
CA GLY A 220 11.09 10.94 4.12
C GLY A 220 9.85 11.72 4.55
N LEU A 221 8.73 11.02 4.67
CA LEU A 221 7.46 11.55 5.14
C LEU A 221 7.19 11.04 6.55
N LYS A 222 6.90 11.96 7.47
CA LYS A 222 6.58 11.63 8.87
C LYS A 222 5.19 12.11 9.22
N VAL A 223 4.56 11.45 10.17
CA VAL A 223 3.28 11.86 10.74
C VAL A 223 3.42 11.98 12.24
N LYS A 224 3.12 13.15 12.78
CA LYS A 224 2.95 13.37 14.20
C LYS A 224 1.57 12.85 14.60
N ILE A 225 1.55 11.92 15.55
CA ILE A 225 0.37 11.25 16.05
C ILE A 225 0.10 11.76 17.45
N THR A 226 -1.10 12.28 17.69
CA THR A 226 -1.58 12.59 19.04
C THR A 226 -2.54 11.49 19.47
N MET A 227 -2.33 10.93 20.66
CA MET A 227 -3.16 9.88 21.23
C MET A 227 -4.07 10.43 22.31
N LEU A 228 -5.32 10.00 22.27
CA LEU A 228 -6.32 10.33 23.29
C LEU A 228 -6.64 9.07 24.09
N GLN A 229 -6.86 9.24 25.40
CA GLN A 229 -7.30 8.15 26.26
C GLN A 229 -8.82 8.05 26.25
N THR A 230 -9.34 6.85 26.52
CA THR A 230 -10.77 6.62 26.74
C THR A 230 -11.00 6.31 28.20
N LYS A 231 -12.00 6.94 28.82
CA LYS A 231 -12.44 6.69 30.20
C LYS A 231 -13.92 6.35 30.20
N SER A 232 -14.31 5.29 30.90
CA SER A 232 -15.72 4.99 31.14
C SER A 232 -16.15 5.73 32.40
N ILE A 233 -17.16 6.57 32.30
CA ILE A 233 -17.71 7.33 33.41
C ILE A 233 -19.16 6.99 33.63
N PRO A 234 -19.66 6.89 34.90
CA PRO A 234 -21.03 6.65 35.21
C PRO A 234 -21.91 7.86 34.87
N VAL A 235 -23.17 7.59 34.56
CA VAL A 235 -24.22 8.62 34.43
C VAL A 235 -25.05 8.60 35.70
N GLU A 236 -25.06 9.71 36.41
CA GLU A 236 -25.78 9.88 37.65
C GLU A 236 -26.95 10.85 37.47
N PHE A 237 -28.08 10.51 38.00
CA PHE A 237 -29.29 11.36 37.97
C PHE A 237 -29.65 11.82 39.36
N ASP A 238 -29.90 13.10 39.50
CA ASP A 238 -30.51 13.63 40.72
C ASP A 238 -32.01 13.35 40.70
N THR A 239 -32.45 12.56 41.67
CA THR A 239 -33.87 12.13 41.84
C THR A 239 -34.65 12.95 42.87
N SER A 240 -34.06 14.05 43.36
CA SER A 240 -34.64 14.85 44.47
C SER A 240 -35.99 15.50 44.15
N LEU A 241 -36.31 15.71 42.88
CA LEU A 241 -37.57 16.30 42.41
C LEU A 241 -38.61 15.26 41.95
N ILE A 242 -38.43 13.98 42.29
CA ILE A 242 -39.42 12.95 42.00
C ILE A 242 -40.40 12.85 43.16
N GLY A 243 -41.66 13.30 42.95
CA GLY A 243 -42.76 13.20 43.87
C GLY A 243 -43.67 11.99 43.58
N THR A 244 -44.04 11.20 44.63
CA THR A 244 -44.93 10.05 44.46
C THR A 244 -46.35 10.36 44.95
N ALA A 245 -47.34 9.71 44.34
CA ALA A 245 -48.75 9.79 44.79
C ALA A 245 -48.93 9.20 46.18
N SER A 246 -50.01 9.59 46.84
CA SER A 246 -50.31 9.08 48.18
C SER A 246 -50.47 7.56 48.22
N GLY A 247 -49.64 6.90 49.04
CA GLY A 247 -49.63 5.44 49.18
C GLY A 247 -48.56 4.75 48.30
N TYR A 248 -47.81 5.50 47.55
CA TYR A 248 -46.70 4.99 46.72
C TYR A 248 -45.34 5.43 47.28
N HIS A 249 -44.30 4.64 46.99
CA HIS A 249 -42.93 4.94 47.37
C HIS A 249 -41.99 4.81 46.17
N PHE A 250 -41.06 5.75 46.02
CA PHE A 250 -40.01 5.66 44.99
C PHE A 250 -39.10 4.49 45.31
N SER A 251 -39.01 3.52 44.40
CA SER A 251 -38.20 2.30 44.56
C SER A 251 -36.80 2.39 43.97
N GLY A 252 -36.57 3.36 43.09
CA GLY A 252 -35.29 3.57 42.45
C GLY A 252 -35.39 3.89 40.94
N ILE A 253 -34.28 4.14 40.35
CA ILE A 253 -34.11 4.42 38.92
C ILE A 253 -33.23 3.34 38.28
N SER A 254 -33.58 2.93 37.06
CA SER A 254 -32.72 2.09 36.20
C SER A 254 -32.29 2.90 35.00
N ILE A 255 -31.01 2.93 34.74
CA ILE A 255 -30.36 3.78 33.72
C ILE A 255 -29.78 2.88 32.65
N GLN A 256 -30.01 3.22 31.39
CA GLN A 256 -29.36 2.57 30.25
C GLN A 256 -28.90 3.61 29.20
N PRO A 257 -27.60 3.69 28.92
CA PRO A 257 -26.47 2.96 29.52
C PRO A 257 -26.11 3.48 30.92
N GLU A 258 -25.63 2.61 31.82
CA GLU A 258 -25.16 2.98 33.16
C GLU A 258 -23.89 3.82 33.14
N SER A 259 -23.08 3.65 32.09
CA SER A 259 -21.83 4.39 31.87
C SER A 259 -21.62 4.70 30.38
N ILE A 260 -20.91 5.75 30.12
CA ILE A 260 -20.49 6.14 28.76
C ILE A 260 -18.99 6.22 28.66
N GLN A 261 -18.48 6.02 27.45
CA GLN A 261 -17.07 6.25 27.16
C GLN A 261 -16.86 7.69 26.70
N ILE A 262 -15.96 8.39 27.37
CA ILE A 262 -15.48 9.71 26.97
C ILE A 262 -14.03 9.57 26.47
N VAL A 263 -13.62 10.48 25.58
CA VAL A 263 -12.31 10.52 24.95
C VAL A 263 -11.72 11.89 25.19
N GLY A 264 -10.47 11.94 25.62
CA GLY A 264 -9.77 13.18 25.88
C GLY A 264 -8.30 12.99 26.20
N THR A 265 -7.61 14.10 26.47
CA THR A 265 -6.26 14.06 27.04
C THR A 265 -6.33 13.61 28.50
N GLU A 266 -5.21 13.11 29.05
CA GLU A 266 -5.12 12.68 30.45
C GLU A 266 -5.62 13.78 31.40
N GLU A 267 -5.16 15.02 31.20
CA GLU A 267 -5.56 16.18 32.01
C GLU A 267 -7.08 16.46 31.96
N GLN A 268 -7.71 16.29 30.79
CA GLN A 268 -9.15 16.47 30.62
C GLN A 268 -9.94 15.36 31.31
N LEU A 269 -9.48 14.11 31.23
CA LEU A 269 -10.14 12.96 31.81
C LEU A 269 -10.02 12.89 33.34
N GLU A 270 -8.95 13.45 33.91
CA GLU A 270 -8.79 13.55 35.36
C GLU A 270 -9.85 14.45 36.03
N THR A 271 -10.37 15.43 35.28
CA THR A 271 -11.36 16.40 35.80
C THR A 271 -12.79 15.93 35.73
N VAL A 272 -13.06 14.76 35.09
CA VAL A 272 -14.42 14.27 34.85
C VAL A 272 -14.57 12.88 35.44
N ASP A 273 -15.30 12.76 36.54
CA ASP A 273 -15.54 11.47 37.23
C ASP A 273 -16.92 10.88 36.98
N SER A 274 -17.96 11.72 36.82
CA SER A 274 -19.33 11.32 36.48
C SER A 274 -19.98 12.37 35.61
N ILE A 275 -21.10 12.01 34.99
CA ILE A 275 -22.04 12.97 34.37
C ILE A 275 -23.23 13.07 35.29
N GLU A 276 -23.43 14.23 35.90
CA GLU A 276 -24.56 14.53 36.73
C GLU A 276 -25.68 15.14 35.88
N ILE A 277 -26.83 14.47 35.85
CA ILE A 277 -28.04 14.96 35.20
C ILE A 277 -28.90 15.62 36.29
N PRO A 278 -29.22 16.92 36.16
CA PRO A 278 -29.92 17.65 37.20
C PRO A 278 -31.35 17.17 37.38
N ALA A 279 -31.90 17.38 38.59
CA ALA A 279 -33.20 16.87 38.98
C ALA A 279 -34.37 17.38 38.12
N GLU A 280 -34.21 18.53 37.49
CA GLU A 280 -35.23 19.15 36.60
C GLU A 280 -35.57 18.26 35.40
N GLU A 281 -34.62 17.46 34.92
CA GLU A 281 -34.84 16.54 33.78
C GLU A 281 -35.74 15.36 34.15
N LEU A 282 -35.77 14.98 35.43
CA LEU A 282 -36.61 13.91 35.96
C LEU A 282 -37.76 14.39 36.83
N ALA A 283 -37.96 15.72 36.94
CA ALA A 283 -39.00 16.28 37.80
C ALA A 283 -40.38 15.76 37.37
N GLU A 284 -41.03 15.07 38.28
CA GLU A 284 -42.40 14.53 38.15
C GLU A 284 -43.10 14.58 39.50
N ASP A 285 -44.38 14.91 39.48
CA ASP A 285 -45.22 14.98 40.70
C ASP A 285 -46.34 13.95 40.60
N GLY A 286 -46.62 13.26 41.75
CA GLY A 286 -47.75 12.36 41.86
C GLY A 286 -47.59 11.03 41.09
N LEU A 287 -46.34 10.51 40.98
CA LEU A 287 -46.08 9.23 40.35
C LEU A 287 -46.76 8.08 41.02
N ASP A 288 -47.61 7.34 40.29
CA ASP A 288 -48.34 6.14 40.71
C ASP A 288 -47.97 4.87 39.90
N GLN A 289 -47.09 5.02 38.90
CA GLN A 289 -46.62 3.94 38.04
C GLN A 289 -45.18 4.18 37.58
N THR A 290 -44.55 3.13 37.03
CA THR A 290 -43.22 3.25 36.39
C THR A 290 -43.34 4.04 35.10
N ILE A 291 -42.47 5.03 34.92
CA ILE A 291 -42.37 5.82 33.68
C ILE A 291 -40.99 5.62 33.05
N GLU A 292 -40.93 5.72 31.74
CA GLU A 292 -39.68 5.75 30.97
C GLU A 292 -39.49 7.14 30.38
N LYS A 293 -38.29 7.68 30.52
CA LYS A 293 -37.92 9.01 30.02
C LYS A 293 -36.58 8.94 29.32
N THR A 294 -36.46 9.61 28.19
CA THR A 294 -35.21 9.71 27.46
C THR A 294 -34.62 11.09 27.66
N VAL A 295 -33.38 11.15 28.14
CA VAL A 295 -32.65 12.39 28.38
C VAL A 295 -31.45 12.49 27.40
N ASP A 296 -31.29 13.64 26.78
CA ASP A 296 -30.12 13.91 25.93
C ASP A 296 -28.92 14.34 26.80
N ILE A 297 -28.02 13.39 27.06
CA ILE A 297 -26.85 13.60 27.92
C ILE A 297 -25.78 14.48 27.27
N ALA A 298 -25.86 14.73 25.94
CA ALA A 298 -24.87 15.56 25.24
C ALA A 298 -24.81 17.01 25.76
N ASN A 299 -25.88 17.48 26.37
CA ASN A 299 -25.97 18.83 26.95
C ASN A 299 -25.23 18.96 28.28
N TYR A 300 -24.93 17.84 28.93
CA TYR A 300 -24.30 17.76 30.26
C TYR A 300 -22.83 17.33 30.22
N LEU A 301 -22.32 17.03 29.02
CA LEU A 301 -20.91 16.79 28.84
C LEU A 301 -20.11 18.08 29.06
N PRO A 302 -18.97 18.01 29.79
CA PRO A 302 -18.11 19.16 29.97
C PRO A 302 -17.67 19.67 28.58
N ARG A 303 -17.83 20.98 28.36
CA ARG A 303 -17.44 21.64 27.11
C ARG A 303 -15.92 21.75 27.05
N SER A 304 -15.23 20.79 26.45
CA SER A 304 -13.90 21.03 25.94
C SER A 304 -14.02 21.76 24.59
N GLU A 305 -13.14 22.71 24.31
CA GLU A 305 -13.16 23.52 23.08
C GLU A 305 -12.88 22.70 21.80
N GLU A 306 -12.56 21.41 21.93
CA GLU A 306 -12.41 20.46 20.82
C GLU A 306 -13.58 19.47 20.75
N ARG A 307 -14.70 19.91 20.18
CA ARG A 307 -15.77 19.01 19.78
C ARG A 307 -15.38 18.19 18.56
N ARG A 308 -14.79 17.03 18.76
CA ARG A 308 -14.89 15.91 17.82
C ARG A 308 -15.56 14.72 18.48
N VAL A 309 -16.80 14.89 18.84
CA VAL A 309 -17.69 13.75 19.08
C VAL A 309 -18.01 13.16 17.71
N GLY A 310 -17.50 11.97 17.42
CA GLY A 310 -17.90 11.22 16.24
C GLY A 310 -19.43 11.10 16.22
N ARG A 311 -20.03 11.41 15.05
CA ARG A 311 -21.49 11.39 14.80
C ARG A 311 -22.11 9.99 14.90
N GLU A 312 -21.49 9.01 15.53
CA GLU A 312 -21.94 7.61 15.57
C GLU A 312 -22.64 7.19 16.86
N CYS A 313 -22.81 8.05 17.84
CA CYS A 313 -23.66 7.75 19.02
C CYS A 313 -25.10 8.25 18.84
N ARG A 314 -25.74 7.92 17.70
CA ARG A 314 -27.21 7.88 17.61
C ARG A 314 -27.68 6.47 17.92
N SER A 315 -27.84 6.13 19.18
CA SER A 315 -28.61 4.96 19.57
C SER A 315 -30.09 5.17 19.20
N ARG A 316 -30.48 4.56 18.08
CA ARG A 316 -31.85 4.42 17.66
C ARG A 316 -32.45 3.26 18.46
N TRP A 317 -33.22 3.54 19.46
CA TRP A 317 -34.08 2.53 20.11
C TRP A 317 -35.36 2.39 19.32
N SER A 318 -35.61 1.22 18.79
CA SER A 318 -36.90 0.80 18.26
C SER A 318 -37.52 -0.13 19.32
N PRO A 319 -38.77 0.10 19.76
CA PRO A 319 -39.44 -0.83 20.65
C PRO A 319 -39.94 -2.03 19.84
N TYR A 320 -39.67 -3.23 20.34
CA TYR A 320 -40.52 -4.39 20.13
C TYR A 320 -40.99 -4.88 21.47
#